data_b9a228d06c9582750cb60f4a0c8539a8
#
_entry.id   b9a228d06c9582750cb60f4a0c8539a8
#
_cell.length_a   1.000
_cell.length_b   1.000
_cell.length_c   1.000
_cell.angle_alpha   90.00
_cell.angle_beta   90.00
_cell.angle_gamma   90.00
#
_symmetry.space_group_name_H-M   'P 1'
#
loop_
_entity.id
_entity.type
_entity.pdbx_description
1 polymer ?
#
loop_
_entity_poly.entity_id
_entity_poly.type
_entity_poly.pdbx_seq_one_letter_code
_entity_poly.pdbx_strand_id
1 'polypeptide(L)'
;MRARITPLGTLLALVAGLLTALVTTTPAQAAPLFKAPYPCGQKWTYGHHSAEVRQALDFIRADGGTTAGTPVLASASGTAYRYSQPSGAGNYIVVDHGSGWKTYYFHLNAYSVANGARVAQGQQIGTTGSTGNSSGAHSHYEQLYNGVGQSIVINGASLAPYPGSYGSKYLTSDNGCSGGGGGKYWVDTFAHATGYAQANTNDAQGVLNAGTNYVFCKVWGQEVRDASGNFNHWWLRTDLDTVYAGKNGYGAYVSAYYLSRWGNDEARDNNGAVIPTC
;
A
#
# COMPACT_ATOMS: atom_id res chain seq x y z
N MET A 1 -66.46 55.83 36.84
CA MET A 1 -65.22 55.77 36.05
C MET A 1 -64.70 54.33 36.15
N ARG A 2 -64.77 53.58 35.05
CA ARG A 2 -64.28 52.19 35.04
C ARG A 2 -62.98 52.13 34.24
N ALA A 3 -61.85 51.78 34.86
CA ALA A 3 -60.56 51.55 34.20
C ALA A 3 -60.55 50.23 33.48
N ARG A 4 -60.19 50.19 32.22
CA ARG A 4 -59.98 48.99 31.41
C ARG A 4 -58.50 48.61 31.52
N ILE A 5 -58.25 47.40 31.97
CA ILE A 5 -56.93 46.77 31.98
C ILE A 5 -56.77 45.95 30.67
N THR A 6 -55.79 46.27 29.84
CA THR A 6 -55.41 45.49 28.66
C THR A 6 -54.34 44.46 29.06
N PRO A 7 -54.46 43.20 28.66
CA PRO A 7 -53.36 42.24 28.90
C PRO A 7 -52.26 42.36 27.87
N LEU A 8 -51.04 42.43 28.36
CA LEU A 8 -49.79 42.38 27.62
C LEU A 8 -49.57 40.95 27.14
N GLY A 9 -49.65 40.70 25.84
CA GLY A 9 -49.36 39.42 25.26
C GLY A 9 -47.85 39.21 25.12
N THR A 10 -47.31 38.20 25.80
CA THR A 10 -45.91 37.81 25.71
C THR A 10 -45.73 36.97 24.45
N LEU A 11 -45.04 37.50 23.44
CA LEU A 11 -44.65 36.75 22.23
C LEU A 11 -43.41 35.89 22.53
N LEU A 12 -43.60 34.58 22.64
CA LEU A 12 -42.49 33.60 22.78
C LEU A 12 -41.97 33.28 21.40
N ALA A 13 -40.80 33.83 21.06
CA ALA A 13 -40.09 33.50 19.82
C ALA A 13 -39.34 32.15 20.01
N LEU A 14 -39.83 31.09 19.39
CA LEU A 14 -39.10 29.84 19.23
C LEU A 14 -38.00 29.99 18.19
N VAL A 15 -36.77 30.08 18.65
CA VAL A 15 -35.57 29.97 17.77
C VAL A 15 -35.28 28.48 17.56
N ALA A 16 -35.76 27.91 16.45
CA ALA A 16 -35.36 26.58 16.03
C ALA A 16 -33.92 26.63 15.46
N GLY A 17 -32.96 26.25 16.29
CA GLY A 17 -31.57 26.09 15.86
C GLY A 17 -31.43 24.89 14.94
N LEU A 18 -31.25 25.13 13.65
CA LEU A 18 -30.91 24.09 12.67
C LEU A 18 -29.45 23.68 12.92
N LEU A 19 -29.23 22.58 13.64
CA LEU A 19 -27.90 21.93 13.71
C LEU A 19 -27.65 21.24 12.36
N THR A 20 -26.99 21.92 11.44
CA THR A 20 -26.41 21.27 10.26
C THR A 20 -25.19 20.48 10.71
N ALA A 21 -25.34 19.15 10.82
CA ALA A 21 -24.22 18.25 10.99
C ALA A 21 -23.34 18.36 9.73
N LEU A 22 -22.17 18.98 9.85
CA LEU A 22 -21.13 18.89 8.82
C LEU A 22 -20.69 17.43 8.75
N VAL A 23 -21.17 16.70 7.76
CA VAL A 23 -20.62 15.41 7.37
C VAL A 23 -19.27 15.72 6.72
N THR A 24 -18.18 15.68 7.48
CA THR A 24 -16.82 15.71 6.93
C THR A 24 -16.61 14.38 6.21
N THR A 25 -16.79 14.37 4.91
CA THR A 25 -16.32 13.26 4.07
C THR A 25 -14.79 13.28 4.10
N THR A 26 -14.18 12.38 4.89
CA THR A 26 -12.75 12.12 4.75
C THR A 26 -12.52 11.67 3.30
N PRO A 27 -11.58 12.30 2.56
CA PRO A 27 -11.27 11.85 1.22
C PRO A 27 -10.83 10.38 1.29
N ALA A 28 -11.36 9.56 0.39
CA ALA A 28 -10.93 8.17 0.28
C ALA A 28 -9.41 8.18 0.03
N GLN A 29 -8.67 7.55 0.95
CA GLN A 29 -7.22 7.41 0.81
C GLN A 29 -6.95 6.64 -0.49
N ALA A 30 -6.08 7.18 -1.35
CA ALA A 30 -5.69 6.51 -2.59
C ALA A 30 -5.14 5.10 -2.28
N ALA A 31 -5.50 4.14 -3.12
CA ALA A 31 -4.99 2.78 -3.00
C ALA A 31 -3.46 2.79 -3.14
N PRO A 32 -2.74 1.93 -2.39
CA PRO A 32 -1.34 1.65 -2.69
C PRO A 32 -1.17 1.21 -4.14
N LEU A 33 -0.02 1.52 -4.74
CA LEU A 33 0.31 0.97 -6.06
C LEU A 33 0.64 -0.51 -5.89
N PHE A 34 -0.39 -1.35 -5.98
CA PHE A 34 -0.22 -2.80 -5.85
C PHE A 34 0.50 -3.39 -7.05
N LYS A 35 1.45 -4.27 -6.78
CA LYS A 35 2.14 -5.10 -7.77
C LYS A 35 1.66 -6.55 -7.70
N ALA A 36 1.88 -7.31 -8.78
CA ALA A 36 1.57 -8.72 -8.80
C ALA A 36 2.27 -9.46 -7.64
N PRO A 37 1.64 -10.44 -6.97
CA PRO A 37 2.21 -11.08 -5.79
C PRO A 37 3.28 -12.14 -6.11
N TYR A 38 4.00 -12.02 -7.24
CA TYR A 38 4.99 -13.00 -7.72
C TYR A 38 6.30 -12.34 -8.12
N PRO A 39 7.41 -13.12 -8.19
CA PRO A 39 8.71 -12.63 -8.65
C PRO A 39 8.69 -12.04 -10.06
N CYS A 40 9.54 -11.04 -10.24
CA CYS A 40 9.80 -10.37 -11.50
C CYS A 40 10.00 -11.33 -12.67
N GLY A 41 9.44 -11.00 -13.83
CA GLY A 41 9.56 -11.74 -15.07
C GLY A 41 8.66 -12.98 -15.16
N GLN A 42 8.08 -13.45 -14.07
CA GLN A 42 7.19 -14.60 -14.10
C GLN A 42 5.86 -14.23 -14.74
N LYS A 43 5.42 -15.07 -15.68
CA LYS A 43 4.12 -14.96 -16.33
C LYS A 43 3.12 -15.89 -15.67
N TRP A 44 1.96 -15.35 -15.33
CA TRP A 44 0.88 -16.06 -14.65
C TRP A 44 -0.43 -15.87 -15.41
N THR A 45 -1.27 -16.90 -15.41
CA THR A 45 -2.68 -16.79 -15.83
C THR A 45 -3.55 -16.76 -14.60
N TYR A 46 -4.73 -16.15 -14.74
CA TYR A 46 -5.66 -15.99 -13.62
C TYR A 46 -7.10 -16.24 -14.03
N GLY A 47 -7.93 -16.59 -13.06
CA GLY A 47 -9.37 -16.78 -13.19
C GLY A 47 -10.10 -16.37 -11.92
N HIS A 48 -11.37 -15.95 -12.06
CA HIS A 48 -12.28 -15.77 -10.95
C HIS A 48 -13.09 -17.06 -10.77
N HIS A 49 -13.01 -17.67 -9.60
CA HIS A 49 -13.54 -19.02 -9.48
C HIS A 49 -14.94 -19.13 -8.93
N SER A 50 -15.49 -18.14 -8.25
CA SER A 50 -16.80 -18.27 -7.62
C SER A 50 -17.47 -16.93 -7.34
N ALA A 51 -18.80 -16.90 -7.45
CA ALA A 51 -19.63 -15.82 -6.95
C ALA A 51 -19.72 -15.80 -5.41
N GLU A 52 -19.26 -16.84 -4.73
CA GLU A 52 -19.32 -17.00 -3.28
C GLU A 52 -18.18 -16.30 -2.55
N VAL A 53 -17.08 -16.04 -3.26
CA VAL A 53 -15.93 -15.34 -2.70
C VAL A 53 -15.96 -13.86 -3.07
N ARG A 54 -15.33 -13.04 -2.26
CA ARG A 54 -15.11 -11.63 -2.54
C ARG A 54 -14.43 -11.47 -3.90
N GLN A 55 -14.32 -10.26 -4.41
CA GLN A 55 -13.60 -10.02 -5.66
C GLN A 55 -12.16 -10.49 -5.56
N ALA A 56 -11.93 -11.74 -5.94
CA ALA A 56 -10.68 -12.45 -5.77
C ALA A 56 -10.22 -13.04 -7.10
N LEU A 57 -8.93 -13.26 -7.23
CA LEU A 57 -8.35 -13.96 -8.38
C LEU A 57 -7.47 -15.10 -7.90
N ASP A 58 -7.65 -16.24 -8.52
CA ASP A 58 -6.72 -17.37 -8.43
C ASP A 58 -5.70 -17.28 -9.53
N PHE A 59 -4.45 -17.52 -9.20
CA PHE A 59 -3.32 -17.41 -10.12
C PHE A 59 -2.53 -18.71 -10.17
N ILE A 60 -2.17 -19.14 -11.38
CA ILE A 60 -1.23 -20.23 -11.64
C ILE A 60 -0.16 -19.80 -12.64
N ARG A 61 1.05 -20.37 -12.53
CA ARG A 61 2.14 -20.06 -13.46
C ARG A 61 1.82 -20.47 -14.88
N ALA A 62 2.25 -19.65 -15.84
CA ALA A 62 1.99 -19.86 -17.26
C ALA A 62 3.27 -19.65 -18.14
N ASP A 63 4.45 -19.73 -17.53
CA ASP A 63 5.76 -19.61 -18.17
C ASP A 63 6.52 -20.95 -18.22
N GLY A 64 5.82 -22.05 -17.96
CA GLY A 64 6.41 -23.39 -17.92
C GLY A 64 7.02 -23.76 -16.55
N GLY A 65 7.06 -22.83 -15.59
CA GLY A 65 7.53 -23.10 -14.24
C GLY A 65 6.45 -23.73 -13.36
N THR A 66 6.88 -24.33 -12.24
CA THR A 66 5.98 -24.94 -11.25
C THR A 66 5.28 -23.88 -10.41
N THR A 67 3.96 -23.98 -10.25
CA THR A 67 3.18 -23.10 -9.36
C THR A 67 3.48 -23.36 -7.89
N ALA A 68 3.48 -24.63 -7.48
CA ALA A 68 3.77 -25.02 -6.10
C ALA A 68 5.18 -24.60 -5.68
N GLY A 69 5.30 -24.04 -4.47
CA GLY A 69 6.59 -23.59 -3.91
C GLY A 69 7.10 -22.26 -4.46
N THR A 70 6.45 -21.68 -5.47
CA THR A 70 6.84 -20.35 -5.98
C THR A 70 6.73 -19.30 -4.86
N PRO A 71 7.72 -18.40 -4.72
CA PRO A 71 7.63 -17.31 -3.77
C PRO A 71 6.37 -16.45 -3.97
N VAL A 72 5.70 -16.13 -2.86
CA VAL A 72 4.63 -15.15 -2.81
C VAL A 72 5.20 -13.87 -2.22
N LEU A 73 5.05 -12.76 -2.95
CA LEU A 73 5.61 -11.47 -2.60
C LEU A 73 4.52 -10.51 -2.12
N ALA A 74 4.86 -9.65 -1.18
CA ALA A 74 3.97 -8.57 -0.76
C ALA A 74 3.68 -7.64 -1.95
N SER A 75 2.39 -7.43 -2.26
CA SER A 75 1.96 -6.57 -3.38
C SER A 75 2.19 -5.09 -3.12
N ALA A 76 2.27 -4.67 -1.86
CA ALA A 76 2.67 -3.36 -1.38
C ALA A 76 3.30 -3.50 0.00
N SER A 77 4.02 -2.47 0.47
CA SER A 77 4.57 -2.43 1.83
C SER A 77 3.46 -2.44 2.88
N GLY A 78 3.72 -3.02 4.05
CA GLY A 78 2.72 -3.09 5.12
C GLY A 78 3.18 -3.93 6.32
N THR A 79 2.24 -4.34 7.15
CA THR A 79 2.44 -5.28 8.25
C THR A 79 1.80 -6.61 7.93
N ALA A 80 2.57 -7.70 7.93
CA ALA A 80 2.10 -9.04 7.58
C ALA A 80 1.60 -9.79 8.81
N TYR A 81 0.37 -10.28 8.77
CA TYR A 81 -0.23 -11.11 9.80
C TYR A 81 -0.48 -12.52 9.27
N ARG A 82 -0.11 -13.53 10.06
CA ARG A 82 -0.21 -14.94 9.71
C ARG A 82 -1.47 -15.55 10.31
N TYR A 83 -2.18 -16.36 9.53
CA TYR A 83 -3.38 -17.07 9.93
C TYR A 83 -3.41 -18.49 9.38
N SER A 84 -4.18 -19.36 10.00
CA SER A 84 -4.46 -20.71 9.51
C SER A 84 -5.93 -21.03 9.67
N GLN A 85 -6.55 -21.49 8.58
CA GLN A 85 -7.94 -21.95 8.52
C GLN A 85 -8.02 -23.24 7.70
N PRO A 86 -7.78 -24.42 8.31
CA PRO A 86 -7.61 -25.68 7.60
C PRO A 86 -8.78 -26.10 6.71
N SER A 87 -10.02 -25.72 7.04
CA SER A 87 -11.23 -26.04 6.27
C SER A 87 -11.62 -24.96 5.24
N GLY A 88 -10.81 -23.92 5.08
CA GLY A 88 -11.08 -22.78 4.19
C GLY A 88 -9.82 -22.28 3.52
N ALA A 89 -9.38 -21.07 3.87
CA ALA A 89 -8.23 -20.38 3.27
C ALA A 89 -6.87 -21.09 3.46
N GLY A 90 -6.79 -22.16 4.24
CA GLY A 90 -5.54 -22.85 4.58
C GLY A 90 -4.62 -21.97 5.40
N ASN A 91 -3.33 -22.06 5.15
CA ASN A 91 -2.37 -21.09 5.65
C ASN A 91 -2.47 -19.83 4.81
N TYR A 92 -2.61 -18.66 5.46
CA TYR A 92 -2.71 -17.41 4.73
C TYR A 92 -2.05 -16.26 5.44
N ILE A 93 -1.69 -15.25 4.68
CA ILE A 93 -1.18 -13.98 5.16
C ILE A 93 -2.14 -12.86 4.76
N VAL A 94 -2.32 -11.91 5.68
CA VAL A 94 -2.93 -10.62 5.42
C VAL A 94 -1.85 -9.56 5.57
N VAL A 95 -1.62 -8.75 4.55
CA VAL A 95 -0.77 -7.57 4.67
C VAL A 95 -1.67 -6.35 4.86
N ASP A 96 -1.54 -5.70 6.00
CA ASP A 96 -2.20 -4.43 6.31
C ASP A 96 -1.32 -3.27 5.83
N HIS A 97 -1.80 -2.54 4.84
CA HIS A 97 -1.09 -1.43 4.20
C HIS A 97 -1.38 -0.07 4.85
N GLY A 98 -2.20 -0.07 5.92
CA GLY A 98 -2.71 1.15 6.54
C GLY A 98 -3.89 1.75 5.76
N SER A 99 -4.48 2.80 6.34
CA SER A 99 -5.61 3.56 5.75
C SER A 99 -6.77 2.69 5.24
N GLY A 100 -6.99 1.53 5.86
CA GLY A 100 -8.07 0.58 5.52
C GLY A 100 -7.75 -0.40 4.41
N TRP A 101 -6.61 -0.29 3.74
CA TRP A 101 -6.21 -1.21 2.67
C TRP A 101 -5.55 -2.47 3.21
N LYS A 102 -5.98 -3.64 2.69
CA LYS A 102 -5.39 -4.96 3.01
C LYS A 102 -5.32 -5.81 1.75
N THR A 103 -4.28 -6.67 1.69
CA THR A 103 -4.19 -7.75 0.70
C THR A 103 -4.14 -9.10 1.40
N TYR A 104 -4.76 -10.09 0.78
CA TYR A 104 -4.87 -11.45 1.29
C TYR A 104 -4.21 -12.44 0.32
N TYR A 105 -3.50 -13.42 0.86
CA TYR A 105 -2.75 -14.43 0.13
C TYR A 105 -3.04 -15.79 0.76
N PHE A 106 -3.90 -16.62 0.12
CA PHE A 106 -4.36 -17.87 0.69
C PHE A 106 -3.58 -19.08 0.16
N HIS A 107 -3.89 -20.24 0.75
CA HIS A 107 -3.40 -21.57 0.39
C HIS A 107 -1.89 -21.74 0.45
N LEU A 108 -1.19 -20.93 1.26
CA LEU A 108 0.26 -20.94 1.35
C LEU A 108 0.80 -22.29 1.83
N ASN A 109 1.90 -22.77 1.23
CA ASN A 109 2.65 -23.90 1.71
C ASN A 109 3.42 -23.55 2.99
N ALA A 110 4.05 -22.39 3.02
CA ALA A 110 4.84 -21.90 4.16
C ALA A 110 4.81 -20.38 4.29
N TYR A 111 5.02 -19.90 5.50
CA TYR A 111 5.24 -18.49 5.79
C TYR A 111 6.74 -18.17 5.75
N SER A 112 7.12 -17.06 5.13
CA SER A 112 8.52 -16.58 5.05
C SER A 112 8.82 -15.41 5.99
N VAL A 113 7.83 -14.91 6.72
CA VAL A 113 7.96 -13.77 7.65
C VAL A 113 7.33 -14.10 8.99
N ALA A 114 7.75 -13.42 10.06
CA ALA A 114 7.11 -13.55 11.37
C ALA A 114 5.72 -12.88 11.37
N ASN A 115 4.86 -13.31 12.32
CA ASN A 115 3.57 -12.64 12.54
C ASN A 115 3.79 -11.22 13.05
N GLY A 116 3.11 -10.22 12.46
CA GLY A 116 3.28 -8.82 12.78
C GLY A 116 4.55 -8.18 12.19
N ALA A 117 5.28 -8.88 11.33
CA ALA A 117 6.47 -8.33 10.69
C ALA A 117 6.11 -7.21 9.69
N ARG A 118 6.91 -6.14 9.67
CA ARG A 118 6.89 -5.17 8.58
C ARG A 118 7.49 -5.80 7.33
N VAL A 119 6.82 -5.59 6.20
CA VAL A 119 7.27 -6.09 4.89
C VAL A 119 7.29 -4.97 3.87
N ALA A 120 8.32 -4.97 3.03
CA ALA A 120 8.41 -4.10 1.88
C ALA A 120 7.63 -4.69 0.69
N GLN A 121 7.19 -3.84 -0.25
CA GLN A 121 6.71 -4.31 -1.55
C GLN A 121 7.79 -5.18 -2.22
N GLY A 122 7.41 -6.34 -2.77
CA GLY A 122 8.35 -7.28 -3.37
C GLY A 122 9.10 -8.17 -2.38
N GLN A 123 8.94 -7.97 -1.08
CA GLN A 123 9.49 -8.90 -0.09
C GLN A 123 8.73 -10.21 -0.12
N GLN A 124 9.45 -11.34 -0.09
CA GLN A 124 8.83 -12.66 0.04
C GLN A 124 8.16 -12.79 1.40
N ILE A 125 6.87 -13.14 1.39
CA ILE A 125 6.05 -13.34 2.59
C ILE A 125 5.68 -14.80 2.82
N GLY A 126 5.72 -15.63 1.76
CA GLY A 126 5.40 -17.05 1.83
C GLY A 126 5.76 -17.77 0.54
N THR A 127 5.27 -18.99 0.42
CA THR A 127 5.36 -19.80 -0.81
C THR A 127 3.99 -20.33 -1.21
N THR A 128 3.71 -20.38 -2.51
CA THR A 128 2.47 -20.90 -3.07
C THR A 128 2.28 -22.38 -2.71
N GLY A 129 1.08 -22.72 -2.30
CA GLY A 129 0.74 -24.10 -1.91
C GLY A 129 -0.67 -24.49 -2.31
N SER A 130 -1.21 -25.45 -1.58
CA SER A 130 -2.57 -25.98 -1.74
C SER A 130 -3.15 -26.36 -0.37
N THR A 131 -2.86 -25.59 0.68
CA THR A 131 -3.39 -25.85 2.03
C THR A 131 -4.83 -25.38 2.15
N GLY A 132 -5.60 -25.99 3.04
CA GLY A 132 -7.01 -25.68 3.23
C GLY A 132 -7.92 -26.31 2.16
N ASN A 133 -9.02 -25.64 1.83
CA ASN A 133 -9.95 -26.09 0.78
C ASN A 133 -9.43 -25.68 -0.60
N SER A 134 -8.54 -26.49 -1.16
CA SER A 134 -7.87 -26.22 -2.44
C SER A 134 -7.69 -27.51 -3.23
N SER A 135 -8.02 -27.51 -4.52
CA SER A 135 -7.92 -28.64 -5.42
C SER A 135 -6.53 -28.79 -6.08
N GLY A 136 -5.64 -27.81 -5.92
CA GLY A 136 -4.30 -27.80 -6.51
C GLY A 136 -3.56 -26.53 -6.19
N ALA A 137 -2.24 -26.53 -6.42
CA ALA A 137 -1.41 -25.37 -6.11
C ALA A 137 -1.81 -24.13 -6.92
N HIS A 138 -2.22 -23.08 -6.23
CA HIS A 138 -2.55 -21.77 -6.78
C HIS A 138 -2.35 -20.70 -5.72
N SER A 139 -2.38 -19.44 -6.11
CA SER A 139 -2.39 -18.31 -5.18
C SER A 139 -3.73 -17.59 -5.31
N HIS A 140 -4.56 -17.71 -4.28
CA HIS A 140 -5.77 -16.90 -4.14
C HIS A 140 -5.38 -15.53 -3.59
N TYR A 141 -5.78 -14.48 -4.28
CA TYR A 141 -5.40 -13.11 -3.97
C TYR A 141 -6.58 -12.16 -3.93
N GLU A 142 -6.65 -11.32 -2.88
CA GLU A 142 -7.71 -10.33 -2.70
C GLU A 142 -7.12 -8.96 -2.36
N GLN A 143 -7.83 -7.90 -2.74
CA GLN A 143 -7.63 -6.53 -2.28
C GLN A 143 -8.87 -6.05 -1.55
N LEU A 144 -8.74 -5.56 -0.33
CA LEU A 144 -9.84 -5.05 0.48
C LEU A 144 -9.58 -3.60 0.89
N TYR A 145 -10.67 -2.81 0.89
CA TYR A 145 -10.69 -1.49 1.49
C TYR A 145 -11.79 -1.43 2.56
N ASN A 146 -11.42 -1.09 3.80
CA ASN A 146 -12.31 -1.10 4.96
C ASN A 146 -13.12 -2.41 5.10
N GLY A 147 -12.51 -3.56 4.82
CA GLY A 147 -13.11 -4.87 4.90
C GLY A 147 -13.97 -5.27 3.69
N VAL A 148 -14.15 -4.39 2.72
CA VAL A 148 -14.93 -4.65 1.49
C VAL A 148 -13.98 -5.02 0.35
N GLY A 149 -14.26 -6.17 -0.32
CA GLY A 149 -13.49 -6.63 -1.48
C GLY A 149 -13.54 -5.62 -2.63
N GLN A 150 -12.39 -5.32 -3.18
CA GLN A 150 -12.22 -4.40 -4.30
C GLN A 150 -11.85 -5.13 -5.57
N SER A 151 -12.16 -4.54 -6.72
CA SER A 151 -11.61 -5.03 -8.00
C SER A 151 -10.09 -5.04 -7.93
N ILE A 152 -9.49 -6.16 -8.36
CA ILE A 152 -8.02 -6.32 -8.33
C ILE A 152 -7.40 -5.34 -9.33
N VAL A 153 -6.53 -4.48 -8.80
CA VAL A 153 -5.76 -3.48 -9.56
C VAL A 153 -4.28 -3.80 -9.38
N ILE A 154 -3.56 -3.95 -10.48
CA ILE A 154 -2.10 -4.16 -10.48
C ILE A 154 -1.47 -3.07 -11.34
N ASN A 155 -0.43 -2.41 -10.81
CA ASN A 155 0.25 -1.28 -11.47
C ASN A 155 -0.73 -0.16 -11.93
N GLY A 156 -1.78 0.10 -11.14
CA GLY A 156 -2.81 1.08 -11.47
C GLY A 156 -3.83 0.64 -12.52
N ALA A 157 -3.68 -0.56 -13.10
CA ALA A 157 -4.62 -1.11 -14.09
C ALA A 157 -5.54 -2.15 -13.46
N SER A 158 -6.87 -2.01 -13.68
CA SER A 158 -7.84 -3.02 -13.26
C SER A 158 -7.71 -4.29 -14.10
N LEU A 159 -7.73 -5.45 -13.44
CA LEU A 159 -7.78 -6.75 -14.11
C LEU A 159 -9.21 -7.17 -14.49
N ALA A 160 -10.23 -6.46 -14.03
CA ALA A 160 -11.63 -6.70 -14.43
C ALA A 160 -11.87 -6.30 -15.90
N PRO A 161 -12.84 -6.92 -16.61
CA PRO A 161 -13.61 -8.08 -16.18
C PRO A 161 -12.77 -9.35 -16.09
N TYR A 162 -13.04 -10.17 -15.08
CA TYR A 162 -12.25 -11.38 -14.81
C TYR A 162 -12.66 -12.53 -15.72
N PRO A 163 -11.70 -13.34 -16.19
CA PRO A 163 -12.01 -14.56 -16.90
C PRO A 163 -12.54 -15.64 -15.93
N GLY A 164 -13.49 -16.45 -16.37
CA GLY A 164 -14.00 -17.58 -15.60
C GLY A 164 -13.08 -18.81 -15.59
N SER A 165 -11.98 -18.78 -16.35
CA SER A 165 -11.03 -19.89 -16.45
C SER A 165 -9.61 -19.39 -16.74
N TYR A 166 -8.62 -20.22 -16.38
CA TYR A 166 -7.22 -19.99 -16.72
C TYR A 166 -6.97 -20.05 -18.25
N GLY A 167 -5.87 -19.45 -18.67
CA GLY A 167 -5.39 -19.51 -20.05
C GLY A 167 -5.97 -18.48 -21.02
N SER A 168 -6.92 -17.65 -20.57
CA SER A 168 -7.51 -16.59 -21.41
C SER A 168 -6.90 -15.20 -21.15
N LYS A 169 -6.44 -14.95 -19.94
CA LYS A 169 -5.73 -13.72 -19.56
C LYS A 169 -4.45 -14.04 -18.82
N TYR A 170 -3.47 -13.16 -18.98
CA TYR A 170 -2.13 -13.33 -18.44
C TYR A 170 -1.64 -12.04 -17.81
N LEU A 171 -0.77 -12.17 -16.81
CA LEU A 171 -0.06 -11.09 -16.15
C LEU A 171 1.41 -11.47 -16.03
N THR A 172 2.32 -10.61 -16.46
CA THR A 172 3.75 -10.75 -16.17
C THR A 172 4.09 -9.83 -15.00
N SER A 173 4.69 -10.41 -13.96
CA SER A 173 5.05 -9.65 -12.77
C SER A 173 6.27 -8.77 -13.01
N ASP A 174 6.22 -7.57 -12.48
CA ASP A 174 7.36 -6.67 -12.30
C ASP A 174 7.71 -6.47 -10.81
N ASN A 175 7.09 -7.25 -9.92
CA ASN A 175 7.32 -7.16 -8.48
C ASN A 175 8.68 -7.79 -8.11
N GLY A 176 9.49 -7.04 -7.37
CA GLY A 176 10.85 -7.48 -7.02
C GLY A 176 11.84 -7.45 -8.19
N CYS A 177 11.53 -6.79 -9.31
CA CYS A 177 12.51 -6.54 -10.37
C CYS A 177 13.63 -5.62 -9.86
N SER A 178 14.87 -6.00 -10.13
CA SER A 178 16.02 -5.12 -9.97
C SER A 178 15.90 -3.98 -10.99
N GLY A 179 15.33 -2.85 -10.57
CA GLY A 179 15.06 -1.70 -11.45
C GLY A 179 13.70 -1.04 -11.20
N GLY A 180 12.81 -1.66 -10.40
CA GLY A 180 11.50 -1.13 -10.03
C GLY A 180 11.06 -1.65 -8.66
N GLY A 181 11.69 -1.24 -7.56
CA GLY A 181 11.06 -1.23 -6.23
C GLY A 181 11.11 -2.48 -5.36
N GLY A 182 12.09 -3.39 -5.49
CA GLY A 182 12.23 -4.54 -4.56
C GLY A 182 13.56 -4.60 -3.80
N GLY A 183 14.58 -3.89 -4.22
CA GLY A 183 15.85 -3.74 -3.49
C GLY A 183 15.77 -2.66 -2.43
N LYS A 184 16.43 -2.87 -1.30
CA LYS A 184 16.70 -1.81 -0.33
C LYS A 184 18.02 -1.15 -0.71
N TYR A 185 17.98 0.16 -0.92
CA TYR A 185 19.17 1.00 -1.09
C TYR A 185 19.39 1.73 0.22
N TRP A 186 20.54 1.51 0.84
CA TRP A 186 20.85 2.12 2.11
C TRP A 186 21.38 3.54 1.91
N VAL A 187 20.82 4.48 2.63
CA VAL A 187 21.15 5.90 2.55
C VAL A 187 21.32 6.48 3.95
N ASP A 188 22.24 7.42 4.11
CA ASP A 188 22.34 8.19 5.34
C ASP A 188 21.65 9.54 5.16
N THR A 189 20.78 9.91 6.12
CA THR A 189 20.13 11.21 6.18
C THR A 189 20.71 12.06 7.32
N PHE A 190 20.99 13.34 7.04
CA PHE A 190 21.60 14.24 8.01
C PHE A 190 20.63 14.81 9.05
N ALA A 191 19.32 14.73 8.79
CA ALA A 191 18.27 15.22 9.68
C ALA A 191 17.02 14.35 9.57
N HIS A 192 16.12 14.50 10.55
CA HIS A 192 14.77 13.96 10.44
C HIS A 192 14.07 14.58 9.23
N ALA A 193 13.39 13.76 8.45
CA ALA A 193 12.70 14.18 7.24
C ALA A 193 11.22 13.83 7.30
N THR A 194 10.37 14.80 6.99
CA THR A 194 8.94 14.53 6.84
C THR A 194 8.71 13.67 5.59
N GLY A 195 7.96 12.59 5.75
CA GLY A 195 7.50 11.75 4.64
C GLY A 195 6.08 12.14 4.23
N TYR A 196 5.80 12.05 2.94
CA TYR A 196 4.55 12.48 2.32
C TYR A 196 3.91 11.36 1.50
N ALA A 197 2.61 11.48 1.24
CA ALA A 197 1.88 10.51 0.43
C ALA A 197 2.32 10.50 -1.04
N GLN A 198 2.87 11.62 -1.52
CA GLN A 198 3.36 11.83 -2.88
C GLN A 198 4.68 12.60 -2.87
N ALA A 199 5.33 12.71 -4.04
CA ALA A 199 6.58 13.46 -4.22
C ALA A 199 6.37 14.99 -4.20
N ASN A 200 5.72 15.49 -3.14
CA ASN A 200 5.45 16.89 -2.84
C ASN A 200 5.21 17.07 -1.33
N THR A 201 5.02 18.30 -0.88
CA THR A 201 4.86 18.64 0.55
C THR A 201 3.42 18.81 1.02
N ASN A 202 2.42 18.30 0.29
CA ASN A 202 1.01 18.60 0.58
C ASN A 202 0.35 17.68 1.62
N ASP A 203 0.74 16.41 1.71
CA ASP A 203 0.09 15.43 2.58
C ASP A 203 1.12 14.63 3.39
N ALA A 204 1.48 15.21 4.55
CA ALA A 204 2.45 14.61 5.46
C ALA A 204 1.90 13.32 6.11
N GLN A 205 2.70 12.25 6.06
CA GLN A 205 2.35 10.92 6.57
C GLN A 205 3.05 10.61 7.90
N GLY A 206 4.22 11.19 8.15
CA GLY A 206 5.03 10.88 9.32
C GLY A 206 6.46 11.37 9.17
N VAL A 207 7.39 10.71 9.84
CA VAL A 207 8.80 11.10 9.91
C VAL A 207 9.71 9.89 9.64
N LEU A 208 10.72 10.10 8.81
CA LEU A 208 11.92 9.28 8.70
C LEU A 208 12.98 9.86 9.61
N ASN A 209 13.52 9.08 10.54
CA ASN A 209 14.54 9.55 11.48
C ASN A 209 15.89 9.80 10.77
N ALA A 210 16.67 10.73 11.30
CA ALA A 210 18.04 10.92 10.86
C ALA A 210 18.88 9.66 11.09
N GLY A 211 19.82 9.38 10.20
CA GLY A 211 20.71 8.21 10.28
C GLY A 211 20.62 7.32 9.05
N THR A 212 21.01 6.06 9.22
CA THR A 212 21.00 5.08 8.14
C THR A 212 19.61 4.51 7.93
N ASN A 213 19.07 4.75 6.75
CA ASN A 213 17.73 4.36 6.32
C ASN A 213 17.79 3.51 5.07
N TYR A 214 16.70 2.82 4.75
CA TYR A 214 16.56 2.19 3.46
C TYR A 214 15.51 2.89 2.61
N VAL A 215 15.74 2.89 1.31
CA VAL A 215 14.79 3.38 0.31
C VAL A 215 14.64 2.34 -0.79
N PHE A 216 13.53 2.37 -1.51
CA PHE A 216 13.22 1.39 -2.55
C PHE A 216 13.57 1.90 -3.95
N CYS A 217 13.23 3.14 -4.24
CA CYS A 217 13.38 3.78 -5.54
C CYS A 217 13.20 5.29 -5.39
N LYS A 218 13.37 6.03 -6.47
CA LYS A 218 13.17 7.49 -6.49
C LYS A 218 12.21 7.91 -7.59
N VAL A 219 11.53 9.03 -7.38
CA VAL A 219 10.71 9.71 -8.39
C VAL A 219 11.08 11.18 -8.46
N TRP A 220 10.89 11.80 -9.60
CA TRP A 220 11.03 13.24 -9.77
C TRP A 220 9.77 13.94 -9.27
N GLY A 221 9.92 14.99 -8.48
CA GLY A 221 8.81 15.69 -7.86
C GLY A 221 9.09 17.14 -7.56
N GLN A 222 8.40 17.69 -6.54
CA GLN A 222 8.55 19.06 -6.11
C GLN A 222 9.98 19.33 -5.62
N GLU A 223 10.55 20.49 -5.99
CA GLU A 223 11.83 20.93 -5.44
C GLU A 223 11.72 21.16 -3.92
N VAL A 224 12.68 20.64 -3.18
CA VAL A 224 12.96 21.02 -1.79
C VAL A 224 14.27 21.74 -1.76
N ARG A 225 14.28 22.98 -1.23
CA ARG A 225 15.44 23.88 -1.24
C ARG A 225 15.63 24.54 0.12
N ASP A 226 16.89 24.77 0.52
CA ASP A 226 17.25 25.57 1.68
C ASP A 226 17.65 27.02 1.30
N ALA A 227 17.88 27.84 2.33
CA ALA A 227 18.31 29.24 2.15
C ALA A 227 19.74 29.38 1.61
N SER A 228 20.55 28.32 1.66
CA SER A 228 21.95 28.29 1.17
C SER A 228 22.04 27.87 -0.31
N GLY A 229 20.92 27.51 -0.93
CA GLY A 229 20.85 27.15 -2.34
C GLY A 229 21.03 25.65 -2.60
N ASN A 230 21.11 24.81 -1.58
CA ASN A 230 21.07 23.36 -1.76
C ASN A 230 19.62 22.94 -2.08
N PHE A 231 19.44 22.07 -3.05
CA PHE A 231 18.12 21.62 -3.45
C PHE A 231 18.12 20.18 -3.99
N ASN A 232 16.92 19.57 -4.06
CA ASN A 232 16.73 18.31 -4.75
C ASN A 232 15.27 18.17 -5.22
N HIS A 233 15.09 17.63 -6.43
CA HIS A 233 13.79 17.26 -6.98
C HIS A 233 13.50 15.77 -6.84
N TRP A 234 14.51 14.93 -6.50
CA TRP A 234 14.29 13.53 -6.28
C TRP A 234 13.62 13.28 -4.93
N TRP A 235 12.66 12.41 -4.94
CA TRP A 235 11.96 11.90 -3.77
C TRP A 235 12.19 10.41 -3.64
N LEU A 236 12.61 9.99 -2.48
CA LEU A 236 12.95 8.62 -2.15
C LEU A 236 11.73 7.93 -1.56
N ARG A 237 11.31 6.83 -2.16
CA ARG A 237 10.23 6.01 -1.62
C ARG A 237 10.77 5.13 -0.50
N THR A 238 10.16 5.20 0.69
CA THR A 238 10.61 4.48 1.89
C THR A 238 9.44 4.22 2.84
N ASP A 239 9.69 3.45 3.90
CA ASP A 239 8.77 3.30 5.02
C ASP A 239 9.22 4.20 6.16
N LEU A 240 8.30 4.92 6.80
CA LEU A 240 8.60 5.89 7.85
C LEU A 240 8.74 5.23 9.22
N ASP A 241 9.60 5.77 10.07
CA ASP A 241 9.81 5.30 11.43
C ASP A 241 8.67 5.72 12.38
N THR A 242 8.12 6.90 12.15
CA THR A 242 6.97 7.42 12.90
C THR A 242 5.86 7.78 11.93
N VAL A 243 4.65 7.34 12.21
CA VAL A 243 3.48 7.59 11.37
C VAL A 243 2.50 8.48 12.15
N TYR A 244 2.00 9.53 11.50
CA TYR A 244 1.01 10.41 12.12
C TYR A 244 -0.35 9.71 12.25
N ALA A 245 -1.14 10.12 13.23
CA ALA A 245 -2.46 9.53 13.47
C ALA A 245 -3.34 9.57 12.22
N GLY A 246 -3.88 8.41 11.83
CA GLY A 246 -4.73 8.27 10.64
C GLY A 246 -4.01 8.34 9.30
N LYS A 247 -2.66 8.28 9.30
CA LYS A 247 -1.83 8.33 8.08
C LYS A 247 -1.19 6.98 7.75
N ASN A 248 -0.59 6.87 6.58
CA ASN A 248 0.11 5.68 6.11
C ASN A 248 1.60 5.96 5.93
N GLY A 249 2.46 5.33 6.74
CA GLY A 249 3.91 5.48 6.65
C GLY A 249 4.59 4.54 5.67
N TYR A 250 3.88 3.60 5.05
CA TYR A 250 4.46 2.64 4.11
C TYR A 250 4.56 3.20 2.70
N GLY A 251 5.74 3.08 2.10
CA GLY A 251 5.97 3.58 0.75
C GLY A 251 5.78 5.09 0.60
N ALA A 252 5.95 5.84 1.68
CA ALA A 252 5.92 7.29 1.68
C ALA A 252 7.14 7.87 0.94
N TYR A 253 7.06 9.13 0.58
CA TYR A 253 8.10 9.84 -0.16
C TYR A 253 8.80 10.84 0.75
N VAL A 254 10.13 10.75 0.80
CA VAL A 254 11.01 11.67 1.51
C VAL A 254 11.93 12.35 0.50
N SER A 255 12.14 13.66 0.60
CA SER A 255 13.02 14.35 -0.35
C SER A 255 14.48 13.86 -0.21
N ALA A 256 15.13 13.60 -1.34
CA ALA A 256 16.55 13.30 -1.39
C ALA A 256 17.45 14.48 -0.98
N TYR A 257 16.87 15.65 -0.76
CA TYR A 257 17.55 16.80 -0.10
C TYR A 257 18.19 16.38 1.24
N TYR A 258 17.55 15.46 1.97
CA TYR A 258 18.04 15.02 3.28
C TYR A 258 19.20 14.01 3.24
N LEU A 259 19.68 13.62 2.06
CA LEU A 259 20.84 12.73 1.93
C LEU A 259 22.14 13.41 2.39
N SER A 260 22.93 12.70 3.20
CA SER A 260 24.13 13.26 3.85
C SER A 260 25.30 13.50 2.91
N ARG A 261 25.29 12.91 1.70
CA ARG A 261 26.52 12.79 0.88
C ARG A 261 26.43 13.36 -0.54
N TRP A 262 25.24 13.58 -1.06
CA TRP A 262 25.04 13.83 -2.49
C TRP A 262 24.64 15.28 -2.75
N GLY A 263 24.99 15.77 -3.93
CA GLY A 263 24.73 17.14 -4.33
C GLY A 263 23.31 17.38 -4.84
N ASN A 264 23.10 18.58 -5.38
CA ASN A 264 21.83 18.98 -5.96
C ASN A 264 21.40 18.01 -7.09
N ASP A 265 20.15 17.57 -7.03
CA ASP A 265 19.55 16.60 -7.98
C ASP A 265 20.31 15.26 -8.10
N GLU A 266 21.02 14.89 -7.07
CA GLU A 266 21.60 13.56 -6.95
C GLU A 266 20.81 12.71 -5.93
N ALA A 267 20.63 11.44 -6.24
CA ALA A 267 20.08 10.44 -5.33
C ALA A 267 20.73 9.09 -5.61
N ARG A 268 21.70 8.76 -4.73
CA ARG A 268 22.51 7.54 -4.75
C ARG A 268 22.49 6.90 -3.36
N ASP A 269 22.79 5.61 -3.30
CA ASP A 269 22.94 4.90 -2.04
C ASP A 269 24.30 5.17 -1.38
N ASN A 270 24.53 4.63 -0.19
CA ASN A 270 25.76 4.80 0.57
C ASN A 270 27.01 4.25 -0.14
N ASN A 271 26.85 3.38 -1.14
CA ASN A 271 27.93 2.83 -1.97
C ASN A 271 28.15 3.61 -3.26
N GLY A 272 27.37 4.67 -3.51
CA GLY A 272 27.43 5.48 -4.72
C GLY A 272 26.62 4.95 -5.89
N ALA A 273 25.88 3.83 -5.72
CA ALA A 273 25.00 3.33 -6.75
C ALA A 273 23.79 4.24 -6.95
N VAL A 274 23.41 4.48 -8.19
CA VAL A 274 22.22 5.28 -8.52
C VAL A 274 20.98 4.54 -8.06
N ILE A 275 20.16 5.18 -7.21
CA ILE A 275 18.86 4.64 -6.81
C ILE A 275 17.96 4.64 -8.05
N PRO A 276 17.34 3.49 -8.42
CA PRO A 276 16.51 3.40 -9.60
C PRO A 276 15.23 4.24 -9.50
N THR A 277 14.68 4.61 -10.63
CA THR A 277 13.35 5.24 -10.69
C THR A 277 12.26 4.21 -10.37
N CYS A 278 11.23 4.62 -9.63
CA CYS A 278 10.10 3.76 -9.29
C CYS A 278 9.28 3.30 -10.53
#